data_21c9f493f6197b76b18269feb0282fc9
#
_entry.id   21c9f493f6197b76b18269feb0282fc9
#
_cell.length_a   1.000
_cell.length_b   1.000
_cell.length_c   1.000
_cell.angle_alpha   90.00
_cell.angle_beta   90.00
_cell.angle_gamma   90.00
#
_symmetry.space_group_name_H-M   'P 1'
#
loop_
_entity.id
_entity.type
_entity.pdbx_description
1 polymer ?
#
loop_
_entity_poly.entity_id
_entity_poly.type
_entity_poly.pdbx_seq_one_letter_code
_entity_poly.pdbx_strand_id
1 'polypeptide(L)'
;LRQSVKGKAEEMADAMRVQPWLDAAVKNIGQHALNPLFIATLAETKLDDVAEECVHAAPDDLARIGFAVAHAIDASAPAVAGLDAEALELAKRIADALLAAKRPLIIAGTSLGSKALIEAAGNIAKALHLREKAGSISLVVPEANSLGLAMLGGESVDAALQAVIDGNADAIVVLEN
;
A
#
# COMPACT_ATOMS: atom_id res chain seq x y z
N LEU A 1 7.29 0.45 -9.35
CA LEU A 1 5.89 0.17 -9.67
C LEU A 1 5.68 -0.02 -11.18
N ARG A 2 5.93 0.98 -12.05
CA ARG A 2 5.75 0.81 -13.52
C ARG A 2 6.48 -0.41 -14.09
N GLN A 3 7.63 -0.78 -13.56
CA GLN A 3 8.37 -1.96 -14.00
C GLN A 3 7.73 -3.26 -13.49
N SER A 4 7.21 -3.29 -12.27
CA SER A 4 6.55 -4.49 -11.72
C SER A 4 5.28 -4.87 -12.49
N VAL A 5 4.56 -3.88 -13.03
CA VAL A 5 3.37 -4.10 -13.86
C VAL A 5 3.73 -4.83 -15.17
N LYS A 6 4.94 -4.62 -15.70
CA LYS A 6 5.42 -5.25 -16.96
C LYS A 6 5.93 -6.69 -16.78
N GLY A 7 6.04 -7.19 -15.57
CA GLY A 7 6.56 -8.53 -15.28
C GLY A 7 5.78 -9.65 -15.99
N LYS A 8 4.52 -9.41 -16.35
CA LYS A 8 3.72 -10.37 -17.14
C LYS A 8 4.32 -10.62 -18.52
N ALA A 9 4.78 -9.56 -19.18
CA ALA A 9 5.45 -9.67 -20.48
C ALA A 9 6.75 -10.46 -20.40
N GLU A 10 7.52 -10.26 -19.32
CA GLU A 10 8.76 -11.00 -19.06
C GLU A 10 8.48 -12.50 -18.81
N GLU A 11 7.43 -12.83 -18.05
CA GLU A 11 7.02 -14.22 -17.81
C GLU A 11 6.60 -14.91 -19.12
N MET A 12 5.88 -14.21 -19.99
CA MET A 12 5.47 -14.74 -21.29
C MET A 12 6.67 -14.96 -22.21
N ALA A 13 7.63 -14.04 -22.21
CA ALA A 13 8.86 -14.14 -22.98
C ALA A 13 9.73 -15.31 -22.49
N ASP A 14 9.85 -15.49 -21.19
CA ASP A 14 10.59 -16.59 -20.57
C ASP A 14 9.98 -17.95 -20.95
N ALA A 15 8.65 -18.07 -20.92
CA ALA A 15 7.95 -19.27 -21.37
C ALA A 15 8.24 -19.62 -22.85
N MET A 16 8.49 -18.60 -23.67
CA MET A 16 8.89 -18.74 -25.08
C MET A 16 10.41 -18.87 -25.27
N ARG A 17 11.18 -18.89 -24.18
CA ARG A 17 12.66 -18.90 -24.18
C ARG A 17 13.28 -17.68 -24.88
N VAL A 18 12.59 -16.55 -24.85
CA VAL A 18 13.09 -15.26 -25.34
C VAL A 18 13.86 -14.59 -24.20
N GLN A 19 15.07 -14.15 -24.50
CA GLN A 19 15.95 -13.55 -23.51
C GLN A 19 15.44 -12.19 -23.03
N PRO A 20 15.47 -11.87 -21.72
CA PRO A 20 14.85 -10.66 -21.15
C PRO A 20 15.49 -9.35 -21.65
N TRP A 21 16.73 -9.37 -22.13
CA TRP A 21 17.39 -8.20 -22.72
C TRP A 21 16.97 -7.87 -24.14
N LEU A 22 16.21 -8.75 -24.80
CA LEU A 22 15.60 -8.49 -26.11
C LEU A 22 14.31 -7.67 -25.96
N ASP A 23 14.43 -6.42 -25.47
CA ASP A 23 13.34 -5.55 -25.07
C ASP A 23 12.21 -5.44 -26.13
N ALA A 24 12.56 -5.32 -27.41
CA ALA A 24 11.57 -5.26 -28.49
C ALA A 24 10.77 -6.56 -28.63
N ALA A 25 11.41 -7.73 -28.49
CA ALA A 25 10.75 -9.02 -28.55
C ALA A 25 9.84 -9.22 -27.32
N VAL A 26 10.32 -8.87 -26.11
CA VAL A 26 9.53 -8.93 -24.87
C VAL A 26 8.29 -8.04 -24.97
N LYS A 27 8.43 -6.81 -25.45
CA LYS A 27 7.30 -5.90 -25.68
C LYS A 27 6.29 -6.44 -26.70
N ASN A 28 6.77 -7.02 -27.79
CA ASN A 28 5.89 -7.62 -28.80
C ASN A 28 5.12 -8.83 -28.27
N ILE A 29 5.75 -9.66 -27.44
CA ILE A 29 5.12 -10.83 -26.81
C ILE A 29 4.09 -10.37 -25.77
N GLY A 30 4.47 -9.44 -24.91
CA GLY A 30 3.63 -8.97 -23.83
C GLY A 30 2.48 -8.07 -24.29
N GLN A 31 2.70 -7.31 -25.37
CA GLN A 31 1.74 -6.32 -25.89
C GLN A 31 1.12 -5.49 -24.75
N HIS A 32 -0.15 -5.79 -24.41
CA HIS A 32 -0.91 -5.12 -23.35
C HIS A 32 -1.03 -5.96 -22.06
N ALA A 33 -0.32 -7.11 -21.99
CA ALA A 33 -0.37 -7.95 -20.79
C ALA A 33 0.39 -7.29 -19.64
N LEU A 34 -0.35 -6.86 -18.62
CA LEU A 34 0.15 -6.23 -17.41
C LEU A 34 -0.17 -7.10 -16.19
N ASN A 35 0.66 -7.03 -15.16
CA ASN A 35 0.28 -7.51 -13.84
C ASN A 35 -0.74 -6.55 -13.21
N PRO A 36 -1.74 -7.05 -12.47
CA PRO A 36 -2.73 -6.19 -11.85
C PRO A 36 -2.08 -5.19 -10.90
N LEU A 37 -2.44 -3.92 -11.02
CA LEU A 37 -2.09 -2.83 -10.12
C LEU A 37 -3.37 -2.13 -9.68
N PHE A 38 -3.64 -2.14 -8.39
CA PHE A 38 -4.75 -1.40 -7.80
C PHE A 38 -4.22 -0.18 -7.06
N ILE A 39 -4.82 0.97 -7.27
CA ILE A 39 -4.42 2.24 -6.67
C ILE A 39 -5.56 2.78 -5.83
N ALA A 40 -5.28 3.06 -4.57
CA ALA A 40 -6.19 3.66 -3.61
C ALA A 40 -5.54 4.93 -3.05
N THR A 41 -5.96 6.10 -3.52
CA THR A 41 -5.36 7.40 -3.23
C THR A 41 -6.41 8.50 -3.10
N LEU A 42 -6.00 9.71 -2.65
CA LEU A 42 -6.91 10.86 -2.57
C LEU A 42 -7.24 11.46 -3.94
N ALA A 43 -6.32 11.39 -4.89
CA ALA A 43 -6.42 12.02 -6.20
C ALA A 43 -5.64 11.23 -7.24
N GLU A 44 -5.88 11.55 -8.50
CA GLU A 44 -5.20 10.95 -9.64
C GLU A 44 -3.67 11.00 -9.53
N THR A 45 -3.05 9.93 -9.98
CA THR A 45 -1.60 9.76 -9.98
C THR A 45 -1.08 9.48 -11.39
N LYS A 46 0.24 9.63 -11.56
CA LYS A 46 0.90 9.26 -12.82
C LYS A 46 0.92 7.75 -13.11
N LEU A 47 0.39 6.93 -12.23
CA LEU A 47 0.34 5.48 -12.38
C LEU A 47 -1.05 4.98 -12.78
N ASP A 48 -2.05 5.86 -12.78
CA ASP A 48 -3.43 5.49 -13.09
C ASP A 48 -3.57 4.96 -14.53
N ASP A 49 -2.71 5.44 -15.44
CA ASP A 49 -2.64 4.97 -16.83
C ASP A 49 -2.21 3.49 -17.01
N VAL A 50 -1.63 2.90 -15.98
CA VAL A 50 -1.19 1.49 -15.97
C VAL A 50 -1.87 0.66 -14.88
N ALA A 51 -2.77 1.27 -14.13
CA ALA A 51 -3.55 0.58 -13.11
C ALA A 51 -4.69 -0.22 -13.75
N GLU A 52 -5.03 -1.34 -13.14
CA GLU A 52 -6.23 -2.09 -13.50
C GLU A 52 -7.47 -1.39 -12.96
N GLU A 53 -7.37 -0.82 -11.75
CA GLU A 53 -8.45 -0.08 -11.12
C GLU A 53 -7.90 0.96 -10.15
N CYS A 54 -8.51 2.16 -10.15
CA CYS A 54 -8.18 3.27 -9.27
C CYS A 54 -9.37 3.65 -8.40
N VAL A 55 -9.11 3.92 -7.13
CA VAL A 55 -10.11 4.46 -6.19
C VAL A 55 -9.59 5.75 -5.58
N HIS A 56 -10.37 6.81 -5.71
CA HIS A 56 -10.10 8.11 -5.12
C HIS A 56 -11.14 8.43 -4.06
N ALA A 57 -10.72 8.41 -2.79
CA ALA A 57 -11.62 8.62 -1.67
C ALA A 57 -10.89 9.23 -0.46
N ALA A 58 -11.63 9.60 0.57
CA ALA A 58 -11.05 10.06 1.83
C ALA A 58 -10.21 8.96 2.52
N PRO A 59 -9.21 9.32 3.33
CA PRO A 59 -8.31 8.34 3.97
C PRO A 59 -9.04 7.26 4.77
N ASP A 60 -10.12 7.63 5.45
CA ASP A 60 -10.89 6.70 6.27
C ASP A 60 -11.66 5.69 5.40
N ASP A 61 -12.19 6.11 4.26
CA ASP A 61 -12.88 5.22 3.32
C ASP A 61 -11.89 4.28 2.64
N LEU A 62 -10.71 4.79 2.25
CA LEU A 62 -9.62 3.97 1.73
C LEU A 62 -9.16 2.92 2.74
N ALA A 63 -9.05 3.29 4.02
CA ALA A 63 -8.70 2.36 5.09
C ALA A 63 -9.77 1.28 5.26
N ARG A 64 -11.06 1.65 5.20
CA ARG A 64 -12.19 0.71 5.28
C ARG A 64 -12.18 -0.29 4.13
N ILE A 65 -11.89 0.16 2.90
CA ILE A 65 -11.69 -0.73 1.75
C ILE A 65 -10.52 -1.68 2.01
N GLY A 66 -9.40 -1.17 2.51
CA GLY A 66 -8.24 -2.00 2.86
C GLY A 66 -8.53 -3.07 3.93
N PHE A 67 -9.30 -2.73 4.97
CA PHE A 67 -9.76 -3.73 5.94
C PHE A 67 -10.71 -4.75 5.32
N ALA A 68 -11.59 -4.34 4.40
CA ALA A 68 -12.45 -5.27 3.67
C ALA A 68 -11.66 -6.23 2.77
N VAL A 69 -10.58 -5.76 2.14
CA VAL A 69 -9.63 -6.61 1.40
C VAL A 69 -9.00 -7.65 2.33
N ALA A 70 -8.55 -7.25 3.52
CA ALA A 70 -7.98 -8.18 4.50
C ALA A 70 -9.00 -9.26 4.91
N HIS A 71 -10.26 -8.88 5.16
CA HIS A 71 -11.34 -9.81 5.49
C HIS A 71 -11.69 -10.73 4.31
N ALA A 72 -11.66 -10.22 3.08
CA ALA A 72 -11.90 -11.04 1.88
C ALA A 72 -10.78 -12.07 1.64
N ILE A 73 -9.53 -11.75 2.00
CA ILE A 73 -8.41 -12.70 1.96
C ILE A 73 -8.54 -13.76 3.06
N ASP A 74 -8.85 -13.33 4.28
CA ASP A 74 -8.98 -14.22 5.44
C ASP A 74 -10.13 -13.75 6.34
N ALA A 75 -11.18 -14.59 6.44
CA ALA A 75 -12.38 -14.28 7.23
C ALA A 75 -12.13 -14.18 8.75
N SER A 76 -10.94 -14.53 9.25
CA SER A 76 -10.56 -14.27 10.65
C SER A 76 -10.26 -12.79 10.91
N ALA A 77 -9.98 -11.99 9.86
CA ALA A 77 -9.90 -10.54 9.98
C ALA A 77 -11.30 -9.94 10.21
N PRO A 78 -11.41 -8.85 10.99
CA PRO A 78 -12.71 -8.24 11.27
C PRO A 78 -13.43 -7.78 10.00
N ALA A 79 -14.73 -8.07 9.91
CA ALA A 79 -15.58 -7.56 8.84
C ALA A 79 -15.82 -6.06 9.00
N VAL A 80 -15.90 -5.33 7.87
CA VAL A 80 -16.18 -3.89 7.84
C VAL A 80 -17.67 -3.67 7.56
N ALA A 81 -18.34 -3.00 8.48
CA ALA A 81 -19.75 -2.64 8.31
C ALA A 81 -19.91 -1.36 7.47
N GLY A 82 -21.04 -1.25 6.76
CA GLY A 82 -21.45 -0.01 6.09
C GLY A 82 -20.64 0.35 4.85
N LEU A 83 -19.98 -0.61 4.20
CA LEU A 83 -19.49 -0.46 2.84
C LEU A 83 -20.63 -0.76 1.86
N ASP A 84 -20.65 -0.06 0.74
CA ASP A 84 -21.56 -0.35 -0.36
C ASP A 84 -21.13 -1.64 -1.11
N ALA A 85 -22.03 -2.10 -1.98
CA ALA A 85 -21.79 -3.33 -2.73
C ALA A 85 -20.60 -3.19 -3.70
N GLU A 86 -20.37 -2.01 -4.26
CA GLU A 86 -19.28 -1.75 -5.20
C GLU A 86 -17.92 -1.84 -4.51
N ALA A 87 -17.77 -1.23 -3.33
CA ALA A 87 -16.55 -1.30 -2.53
C ALA A 87 -16.26 -2.73 -2.04
N LEU A 88 -17.30 -3.52 -1.71
CA LEU A 88 -17.14 -4.93 -1.34
C LEU A 88 -16.70 -5.79 -2.52
N GLU A 89 -17.25 -5.59 -3.70
CA GLU A 89 -16.83 -6.30 -4.92
C GLU A 89 -15.40 -5.90 -5.33
N LEU A 90 -15.05 -4.63 -5.21
CA LEU A 90 -13.67 -4.16 -5.41
C LEU A 90 -12.72 -4.85 -4.42
N ALA A 91 -13.04 -4.86 -3.14
CA ALA A 91 -12.22 -5.50 -2.12
C ALA A 91 -11.99 -6.99 -2.44
N LYS A 92 -12.99 -7.67 -2.96
CA LYS A 92 -12.90 -9.07 -3.39
C LYS A 92 -11.99 -9.23 -4.62
N ARG A 93 -12.13 -8.37 -5.65
CA ARG A 93 -11.25 -8.41 -6.83
C ARG A 93 -9.80 -8.20 -6.45
N ILE A 94 -9.51 -7.23 -5.55
CA ILE A 94 -8.15 -7.00 -5.03
C ILE A 94 -7.65 -8.24 -4.27
N ALA A 95 -8.46 -8.83 -3.40
CA ALA A 95 -8.11 -10.02 -2.64
C ALA A 95 -7.78 -11.20 -3.56
N ASP A 96 -8.61 -11.45 -4.57
CA ASP A 96 -8.40 -12.53 -5.55
C ASP A 96 -7.09 -12.32 -6.34
N ALA A 97 -6.81 -11.08 -6.77
CA ALA A 97 -5.58 -10.75 -7.48
C ALA A 97 -4.34 -10.95 -6.59
N LEU A 98 -4.39 -10.55 -5.32
CA LEU A 98 -3.30 -10.74 -4.36
C LEU A 98 -3.06 -12.23 -4.07
N LEU A 99 -4.13 -13.01 -3.93
CA LEU A 99 -4.03 -14.47 -3.72
C LEU A 99 -3.51 -15.20 -4.97
N ALA A 100 -3.84 -14.73 -6.17
CA ALA A 100 -3.34 -15.30 -7.43
C ALA A 100 -1.87 -14.95 -7.68
N ALA A 101 -1.39 -13.81 -7.18
CA ALA A 101 -0.03 -13.34 -7.42
C ALA A 101 1.02 -14.30 -6.81
N LYS A 102 2.15 -14.47 -7.51
CA LYS A 102 3.31 -15.22 -6.98
C LYS A 102 4.00 -14.47 -5.83
N ARG A 103 4.12 -13.16 -5.96
CA ARG A 103 4.76 -12.25 -4.99
C ARG A 103 3.93 -11.00 -4.85
N PRO A 104 2.82 -11.05 -4.10
CA PRO A 104 1.99 -9.87 -3.87
C PRO A 104 2.77 -8.81 -3.09
N LEU A 105 2.61 -7.54 -3.47
CA LEU A 105 3.25 -6.40 -2.85
C LEU A 105 2.19 -5.37 -2.45
N ILE A 106 2.20 -5.00 -1.17
CA ILE A 106 1.39 -3.94 -0.61
C ILE A 106 2.28 -2.73 -0.38
N ILE A 107 1.85 -1.55 -0.82
CA ILE A 107 2.56 -0.30 -0.58
C ILE A 107 1.62 0.66 0.14
N ALA A 108 2.08 1.23 1.24
CA ALA A 108 1.37 2.26 1.97
C ALA A 108 2.34 3.38 2.35
N GLY A 109 1.81 4.57 2.59
CA GLY A 109 2.61 5.73 2.99
C GLY A 109 2.04 6.40 4.24
N THR A 110 2.89 7.17 4.91
CA THR A 110 2.52 7.93 6.11
C THR A 110 2.11 9.37 5.80
N SER A 111 2.21 9.80 4.54
CA SER A 111 2.00 11.20 4.13
C SER A 111 0.60 11.74 4.40
N LEU A 112 -0.40 10.86 4.52
CA LEU A 112 -1.78 11.25 4.82
C LEU A 112 -2.06 11.35 6.33
N GLY A 113 -1.10 11.05 7.20
CA GLY A 113 -1.28 11.07 8.66
C GLY A 113 -2.31 10.06 9.18
N SER A 114 -2.78 9.13 8.34
CA SER A 114 -3.79 8.14 8.72
C SER A 114 -3.14 6.85 9.22
N LYS A 115 -3.26 6.62 10.53
CA LYS A 115 -2.86 5.37 11.17
C LYS A 115 -3.66 4.19 10.61
N ALA A 116 -4.95 4.39 10.35
CA ALA A 116 -5.85 3.36 9.84
C ALA A 116 -5.43 2.79 8.49
N LEU A 117 -4.88 3.63 7.58
CA LEU A 117 -4.35 3.17 6.29
C LEU A 117 -3.16 2.22 6.45
N ILE A 118 -2.25 2.54 7.38
CA ILE A 118 -1.09 1.69 7.66
C ILE A 118 -1.52 0.38 8.31
N GLU A 119 -2.47 0.46 9.24
CA GLU A 119 -3.04 -0.74 9.88
C GLU A 119 -3.78 -1.61 8.88
N ALA A 120 -4.52 -1.04 7.94
CA ALA A 120 -5.18 -1.77 6.86
C ALA A 120 -4.17 -2.50 5.98
N ALA A 121 -3.10 -1.82 5.55
CA ALA A 121 -2.01 -2.43 4.78
C ALA A 121 -1.33 -3.58 5.56
N GLY A 122 -1.08 -3.39 6.85
CA GLY A 122 -0.55 -4.42 7.74
C GLY A 122 -1.49 -5.63 7.89
N ASN A 123 -2.80 -5.39 7.99
CA ASN A 123 -3.79 -6.46 8.07
C ASN A 123 -3.90 -7.26 6.75
N ILE A 124 -3.79 -6.61 5.59
CA ILE A 124 -3.71 -7.31 4.30
C ILE A 124 -2.48 -8.22 4.27
N ALA A 125 -1.31 -7.70 4.64
CA ALA A 125 -0.07 -8.49 4.67
C ALA A 125 -0.18 -9.68 5.65
N LYS A 126 -0.78 -9.45 6.83
CA LYS A 126 -1.04 -10.51 7.81
C LYS A 126 -2.01 -11.57 7.27
N ALA A 127 -3.10 -11.15 6.62
CA ALA A 127 -4.08 -12.05 6.02
C ALA A 127 -3.44 -12.93 4.93
N LEU A 128 -2.61 -12.35 4.07
CA LEU A 128 -1.83 -13.10 3.07
C LEU A 128 -0.90 -14.11 3.73
N HIS A 129 -0.21 -13.73 4.80
CA HIS A 129 0.68 -14.64 5.53
C HIS A 129 -0.09 -15.83 6.13
N LEU A 130 -1.27 -15.59 6.71
CA LEU A 130 -2.14 -16.66 7.23
C LEU A 130 -2.63 -17.62 6.14
N ARG A 131 -2.67 -17.17 4.90
CA ARG A 131 -2.99 -17.98 3.71
C ARG A 131 -1.74 -18.55 3.03
N GLU A 132 -0.60 -18.57 3.74
CA GLU A 132 0.69 -19.10 3.26
C GLU A 132 1.21 -18.38 1.99
N LYS A 133 0.80 -17.13 1.75
CA LYS A 133 1.29 -16.28 0.67
C LYS A 133 2.46 -15.41 1.15
N ALA A 134 3.55 -15.45 0.42
CA ALA A 134 4.73 -14.61 0.68
C ALA A 134 4.46 -13.15 0.24
N GLY A 135 3.52 -12.49 0.90
CA GLY A 135 3.21 -11.08 0.67
C GLY A 135 4.30 -10.18 1.26
N SER A 136 4.69 -9.15 0.50
CA SER A 136 5.60 -8.11 0.98
C SER A 136 4.84 -6.82 1.23
N ILE A 137 5.24 -6.08 2.27
CA ILE A 137 4.75 -4.73 2.55
C ILE A 137 5.90 -3.74 2.47
N SER A 138 5.67 -2.61 1.82
CA SER A 138 6.59 -1.48 1.78
C SER A 138 5.91 -0.25 2.34
N LEU A 139 6.50 0.36 3.37
CA LEU A 139 6.02 1.59 3.96
C LEU A 139 6.89 2.75 3.46
N VAL A 140 6.26 3.72 2.83
CA VAL A 140 6.93 4.93 2.32
C VAL A 140 6.73 6.04 3.34
N VAL A 141 7.84 6.57 3.84
CA VAL A 141 7.88 7.70 4.77
C VAL A 141 8.26 8.98 4.01
N PRO A 142 7.78 10.17 4.44
CA PRO A 142 7.98 11.40 3.69
C PRO A 142 9.45 11.85 3.69
N GLU A 143 10.16 11.69 4.82
CA GLU A 143 11.52 12.15 5.00
C GLU A 143 12.50 10.99 5.11
N ALA A 144 13.75 11.23 4.71
CA ALA A 144 14.81 10.21 4.70
C ALA A 144 15.08 9.59 6.08
N ASN A 145 14.87 10.33 7.16
CA ASN A 145 15.13 9.86 8.53
C ASN A 145 13.87 9.78 9.42
N SER A 146 12.66 9.84 8.85
CA SER A 146 11.42 9.76 9.62
C SER A 146 11.34 8.49 10.48
N LEU A 147 11.79 7.36 9.95
CA LEU A 147 11.82 6.10 10.69
C LEU A 147 12.85 6.15 11.83
N GLY A 148 14.06 6.67 11.57
CA GLY A 148 15.10 6.82 12.59
C GLY A 148 14.64 7.72 13.73
N LEU A 149 13.99 8.83 13.42
CA LEU A 149 13.41 9.73 14.41
C LEU A 149 12.33 9.04 15.27
N ALA A 150 11.43 8.29 14.62
CA ALA A 150 10.40 7.53 15.33
C ALA A 150 10.99 6.45 16.27
N MET A 151 12.11 5.84 15.88
CA MET A 151 12.81 4.83 16.70
C MET A 151 13.54 5.44 17.92
N LEU A 152 13.91 6.71 17.88
CA LEU A 152 14.46 7.42 19.03
C LEU A 152 13.42 7.60 20.14
N GLY A 153 12.16 7.53 19.80
CA GLY A 153 11.07 7.84 20.71
C GLY A 153 10.91 9.35 20.91
N GLY A 154 10.09 9.72 21.85
CA GLY A 154 9.76 11.10 22.17
C GLY A 154 8.26 11.31 22.22
N GLU A 155 7.87 12.50 22.62
CA GLU A 155 6.49 12.91 22.71
C GLU A 155 6.10 13.82 21.53
N SER A 156 4.81 14.13 21.42
CA SER A 156 4.30 15.04 20.40
C SER A 156 4.70 16.50 20.69
N VAL A 157 4.61 17.35 19.65
CA VAL A 157 4.78 18.81 19.83
C VAL A 157 3.79 19.36 20.85
N ASP A 158 2.55 18.86 20.87
CA ASP A 158 1.54 19.27 21.84
C ASP A 158 1.96 18.90 23.26
N ALA A 159 2.53 17.73 23.47
CA ALA A 159 3.06 17.33 24.78
C ALA A 159 4.25 18.23 25.22
N ALA A 160 5.12 18.60 24.29
CA ALA A 160 6.22 19.52 24.57
C ALA A 160 5.70 20.92 24.95
N LEU A 161 4.70 21.44 24.26
CA LEU A 161 4.04 22.71 24.58
C LEU A 161 3.35 22.64 25.96
N GLN A 162 2.65 21.54 26.24
CA GLN A 162 1.99 21.33 27.50
C GLN A 162 3.00 21.28 28.66
N ALA A 163 4.17 20.67 28.47
CA ALA A 163 5.21 20.62 29.47
C ALA A 163 5.70 22.03 29.89
N VAL A 164 5.77 22.97 28.95
CA VAL A 164 6.10 24.38 29.27
C VAL A 164 4.94 25.07 30.02
N ILE A 165 3.71 24.85 29.58
CA ILE A 165 2.52 25.42 30.19
C ILE A 165 2.42 24.94 31.66
N ASP A 166 2.71 23.69 31.91
CA ASP A 166 2.67 23.07 33.24
C ASP A 166 3.89 23.41 34.11
N GLY A 167 4.86 24.15 33.56
CA GLY A 167 6.10 24.50 34.29
C GLY A 167 7.08 23.34 34.46
N ASN A 168 6.93 22.28 33.68
CA ASN A 168 7.84 21.14 33.66
C ASN A 168 9.05 21.34 32.75
N ALA A 169 9.02 22.40 31.91
CA ALA A 169 10.13 22.87 31.08
C ALA A 169 10.13 24.39 31.03
N ASP A 170 11.32 25.01 31.09
CA ASP A 170 11.49 26.47 31.07
C ASP A 170 11.75 27.02 29.67
N ALA A 171 12.11 26.17 28.71
CA ALA A 171 12.40 26.56 27.33
C ALA A 171 12.14 25.44 26.36
N ILE A 172 11.88 25.82 25.08
CA ILE A 172 11.79 24.94 23.93
C ILE A 172 12.84 25.34 22.91
N VAL A 173 13.55 24.37 22.38
CA VAL A 173 14.46 24.57 21.25
C VAL A 173 13.85 23.90 20.01
N VAL A 174 13.56 24.68 19.00
CA VAL A 174 13.07 24.17 17.70
C VAL A 174 14.24 24.13 16.72
N LEU A 175 14.53 22.93 16.22
CA LEU A 175 15.58 22.72 15.23
C LEU A 175 14.92 22.39 13.89
N GLU A 176 15.09 23.26 12.93
CA GLU A 176 14.67 23.17 11.53
C GLU A 176 13.33 22.44 11.29
N ASN A 177 12.32 23.20 10.97
CA ASN A 177 11.05 22.64 10.52
C ASN A 177 10.70 23.22 9.15
#